data_67d44d0b95468b70b4ba4be37594a90f
#
_entry.id   67d44d0b95468b70b4ba4be37594a90f
#
_cell.length_a   1.000
_cell.length_b   1.000
_cell.length_c   1.000
_cell.angle_alpha   90.00
_cell.angle_beta   90.00
_cell.angle_gamma   90.00
#
_symmetry.space_group_name_H-M   'P 1'
#
loop_
_entity.id
_entity.type
_entity.pdbx_description
1 polymer ?
#
loop_
_entity_poly.entity_id
_entity_poly.type
_entity_poly.pdbx_seq_one_letter_code
_entity_poly.pdbx_strand_id
1 'polypeptide(L)'
;MKFRSAIIFFLYFHSCNLNESANKNHIYIPSKNNNRTNFDQPNIKFSKLDFNFGIVSKGQVISRYITFKNDGKRDLVISNVKSSCGCTIANWPRNPIAPNNSDSLLLELNTSSLNGKIMKTVTIISNSKPNTKVITINAQIN
;
A
#
# COMPACT_ATOMS: atom_id res chain seq x y z
N MET A 1 -34.11 -93.08 -16.89
CA MET A 1 -34.79 -91.83 -16.63
C MET A 1 -33.71 -90.78 -16.60
N LYS A 2 -33.65 -89.89 -17.55
CA LYS A 2 -32.54 -88.93 -17.74
C LYS A 2 -33.05 -87.53 -17.55
N PHE A 3 -32.65 -86.87 -16.46
CA PHE A 3 -32.87 -85.45 -16.24
C PHE A 3 -31.78 -84.64 -16.94
N ARG A 4 -32.17 -83.85 -17.93
CA ARG A 4 -31.28 -82.92 -18.59
C ARG A 4 -31.43 -81.57 -17.91
N SER A 5 -30.39 -81.22 -17.14
CA SER A 5 -30.26 -79.93 -16.51
C SER A 5 -29.85 -78.91 -17.56
N ALA A 6 -30.72 -77.91 -17.79
CA ALA A 6 -30.42 -76.79 -18.65
C ALA A 6 -29.75 -75.67 -17.81
N ILE A 7 -28.49 -75.44 -18.05
CA ILE A 7 -27.74 -74.36 -17.41
C ILE A 7 -28.02 -73.08 -18.21
N ILE A 8 -28.79 -72.21 -17.62
CA ILE A 8 -29.03 -70.87 -18.14
C ILE A 8 -27.84 -69.99 -17.73
N PHE A 9 -27.05 -69.66 -18.71
CA PHE A 9 -25.88 -68.77 -18.53
C PHE A 9 -26.42 -67.33 -18.56
N PHE A 10 -26.51 -66.72 -17.38
CA PHE A 10 -26.88 -65.30 -17.24
C PHE A 10 -25.62 -64.47 -17.50
N LEU A 11 -25.54 -63.88 -18.68
CA LEU A 11 -24.53 -62.90 -19.04
C LEU A 11 -24.87 -61.57 -18.34
N TYR A 12 -24.21 -61.32 -17.24
CA TYR A 12 -24.21 -59.98 -16.63
C TYR A 12 -23.42 -59.03 -17.54
N PHE A 13 -24.10 -58.26 -18.32
CA PHE A 13 -23.50 -57.09 -18.93
C PHE A 13 -23.17 -56.06 -17.83
N HIS A 14 -21.95 -56.03 -17.42
CA HIS A 14 -21.44 -54.90 -16.65
C HIS A 14 -21.32 -53.72 -17.61
N SER A 15 -22.32 -52.87 -17.58
CA SER A 15 -22.27 -51.54 -18.22
C SER A 15 -21.19 -50.75 -17.48
N CYS A 16 -20.01 -50.66 -18.07
CA CYS A 16 -18.99 -49.70 -17.64
C CYS A 16 -19.48 -48.30 -17.92
N ASN A 17 -20.00 -47.67 -16.91
CA ASN A 17 -20.35 -46.25 -16.92
C ASN A 17 -19.01 -45.47 -16.84
N LEU A 18 -18.43 -45.18 -18.01
CA LEU A 18 -17.32 -44.25 -18.14
C LEU A 18 -17.90 -42.85 -17.85
N ASN A 19 -17.89 -42.49 -16.58
CA ASN A 19 -18.12 -41.11 -16.17
C ASN A 19 -16.88 -40.34 -16.58
N GLU A 20 -16.88 -39.90 -17.84
CA GLU A 20 -15.88 -38.98 -18.37
C GLU A 20 -16.03 -37.67 -17.63
N SER A 21 -15.31 -37.59 -16.51
CA SER A 21 -15.12 -36.35 -15.77
C SER A 21 -14.29 -35.44 -16.68
N ALA A 22 -14.98 -34.73 -17.55
CA ALA A 22 -14.41 -33.62 -18.29
C ALA A 22 -13.84 -32.64 -17.28
N ASN A 23 -12.55 -32.75 -17.06
CA ASN A 23 -11.76 -31.75 -16.35
C ASN A 23 -11.84 -30.44 -17.18
N LYS A 24 -12.93 -29.72 -16.98
CA LYS A 24 -13.00 -28.31 -17.36
C LYS A 24 -11.98 -27.61 -16.50
N ASN A 25 -10.78 -27.45 -17.03
CA ASN A 25 -9.86 -26.44 -16.56
C ASN A 25 -10.62 -25.13 -16.56
N HIS A 26 -11.28 -24.87 -15.45
CA HIS A 26 -11.90 -23.58 -15.15
C HIS A 26 -10.73 -22.62 -15.02
N ILE A 27 -10.31 -22.04 -16.15
CA ILE A 27 -9.46 -20.87 -16.13
C ILE A 27 -10.30 -19.85 -15.37
N TYR A 28 -10.00 -19.71 -14.06
CA TYR A 28 -10.52 -18.62 -13.27
C TYR A 28 -9.95 -17.34 -13.86
N ILE A 29 -10.66 -16.79 -14.83
CA ILE A 29 -10.46 -15.42 -15.27
C ILE A 29 -11.04 -14.59 -14.12
N PRO A 30 -10.20 -13.95 -13.27
CA PRO A 30 -10.76 -13.08 -12.27
C PRO A 30 -11.53 -12.01 -13.01
N SER A 31 -12.85 -12.05 -12.88
CA SER A 31 -13.72 -11.00 -13.37
C SER A 31 -13.15 -9.69 -12.85
N LYS A 32 -12.63 -8.87 -13.75
CA LYS A 32 -12.23 -7.49 -13.49
C LYS A 32 -13.48 -6.69 -13.14
N ASN A 33 -14.09 -6.98 -12.00
CA ASN A 33 -15.00 -6.04 -11.39
C ASN A 33 -14.15 -4.85 -10.92
N ASN A 34 -13.84 -3.96 -11.86
CA ASN A 34 -13.17 -2.69 -11.65
C ASN A 34 -14.03 -1.68 -10.83
N ASN A 35 -15.07 -2.16 -10.17
CA ASN A 35 -15.79 -1.41 -9.15
C ASN A 35 -15.06 -1.46 -7.79
N ARG A 36 -13.73 -1.32 -7.79
CA ARG A 36 -13.03 -0.84 -6.59
C ARG A 36 -13.39 0.63 -6.45
N THR A 37 -14.47 0.88 -5.76
CA THR A 37 -14.86 2.23 -5.37
C THR A 37 -13.65 2.88 -4.67
N ASN A 38 -13.40 4.16 -4.95
CA ASN A 38 -12.31 4.92 -4.33
C ASN A 38 -12.37 4.92 -2.79
N PHE A 39 -13.45 4.41 -2.22
CA PHE A 39 -13.70 4.27 -0.79
C PHE A 39 -12.92 3.12 -0.12
N ASP A 40 -12.38 2.15 -0.88
CA ASP A 40 -11.66 0.99 -0.33
C ASP A 40 -10.14 1.08 -0.58
N GLN A 41 -9.59 2.26 -0.40
CA GLN A 41 -8.16 2.54 -0.58
C GLN A 41 -7.56 3.10 0.71
N PRO A 42 -6.24 2.95 0.93
CA PRO A 42 -5.57 3.73 1.96
C PRO A 42 -5.55 5.21 1.60
N ASN A 43 -5.57 6.09 2.60
CA ASN A 43 -5.50 7.52 2.40
C ASN A 43 -4.61 8.17 3.46
N ILE A 44 -3.53 8.79 3.03
CA ILE A 44 -2.65 9.54 3.92
C ILE A 44 -3.18 10.97 4.10
N LYS A 45 -3.50 11.34 5.33
CA LYS A 45 -4.05 12.65 5.69
C LYS A 45 -3.13 13.35 6.67
N PHE A 46 -2.68 14.53 6.29
CA PHE A 46 -1.97 15.47 7.14
C PHE A 46 -2.94 16.58 7.63
N SER A 47 -2.72 17.10 8.82
CA SER A 47 -3.48 18.26 9.34
C SER A 47 -3.18 19.54 8.54
N LYS A 48 -1.95 19.66 8.07
CA LYS A 48 -1.46 20.73 7.17
C LYS A 48 -0.33 20.20 6.30
N LEU A 49 -0.06 20.88 5.19
CA LEU A 49 1.01 20.51 4.25
C LEU A 49 2.15 21.54 4.25
N ASP A 50 1.96 22.68 4.91
CA ASP A 50 2.95 23.74 5.03
C ASP A 50 3.42 23.86 6.47
N PHE A 51 4.73 23.78 6.67
CA PHE A 51 5.38 23.81 7.97
C PHE A 51 6.40 24.95 8.03
N ASN A 52 6.14 25.92 8.90
CA ASN A 52 7.09 27.00 9.17
C ASN A 52 7.98 26.59 10.34
N PHE A 53 9.28 26.51 10.10
CA PHE A 53 10.30 26.19 11.12
C PHE A 53 10.79 27.46 11.84
N GLY A 54 10.31 28.65 11.42
CA GLY A 54 10.65 29.92 12.04
C GLY A 54 12.02 30.43 11.65
N ILE A 55 12.60 31.24 12.55
CA ILE A 55 13.95 31.79 12.42
C ILE A 55 14.93 30.80 13.03
N VAL A 56 15.95 30.45 12.28
CA VAL A 56 16.93 29.42 12.62
C VAL A 56 18.33 29.92 12.36
N SER A 57 19.24 29.70 13.29
CA SER A 57 20.65 30.03 13.08
C SER A 57 21.30 29.08 12.09
N LYS A 58 22.19 29.64 11.26
CA LYS A 58 23.02 28.83 10.34
C LYS A 58 23.84 27.79 11.10
N GLY A 59 23.99 26.60 10.54
CA GLY A 59 24.76 25.50 11.12
C GLY A 59 23.95 24.62 12.08
N GLN A 60 22.70 24.95 12.37
CA GLN A 60 21.84 24.10 13.21
C GLN A 60 21.18 22.97 12.41
N VAL A 61 20.91 21.86 13.12
CA VAL A 61 20.03 20.79 12.64
C VAL A 61 18.74 20.85 13.45
N ILE A 62 17.62 21.01 12.76
CA ILE A 62 16.31 21.07 13.38
C ILE A 62 15.54 19.83 13.01
N SER A 63 15.03 19.15 14.05
CA SER A 63 14.20 17.96 13.90
C SER A 63 12.75 18.27 14.24
N ARG A 64 11.80 17.78 13.41
CA ARG A 64 10.37 17.89 13.67
C ARG A 64 9.66 16.61 13.28
N TYR A 65 8.75 16.16 14.15
CA TYR A 65 7.78 15.11 13.83
C TYR A 65 6.57 15.71 13.13
N ILE A 66 6.24 15.15 11.98
CA ILE A 66 5.07 15.53 11.20
C ILE A 66 4.09 14.37 11.26
N THR A 67 3.05 14.52 12.05
CA THR A 67 2.03 13.49 12.25
C THR A 67 1.07 13.43 11.06
N PHE A 68 0.71 12.22 10.68
CA PHE A 68 -0.31 11.93 9.69
C PHE A 68 -1.20 10.79 10.18
N LYS A 69 -2.36 10.63 9.54
CA LYS A 69 -3.33 9.56 9.81
C LYS A 69 -3.60 8.79 8.53
N ASN A 70 -3.78 7.48 8.65
CA ASN A 70 -4.43 6.69 7.61
C ASN A 70 -5.95 6.88 7.74
N ASP A 71 -6.52 7.77 6.95
CA ASP A 71 -7.96 8.07 6.89
C ASP A 71 -8.69 7.18 5.84
N GLY A 72 -8.02 6.14 5.38
CA GLY A 72 -8.54 5.15 4.44
C GLY A 72 -9.08 3.91 5.14
N LYS A 73 -9.44 2.91 4.32
CA LYS A 73 -9.99 1.63 4.80
C LYS A 73 -9.06 0.44 4.64
N ARG A 74 -7.86 0.66 4.13
CA ARG A 74 -6.79 -0.35 3.98
C ARG A 74 -5.50 0.14 4.57
N ASP A 75 -4.59 -0.77 4.81
CA ASP A 75 -3.26 -0.47 5.33
C ASP A 75 -2.51 0.50 4.40
N LEU A 76 -2.03 1.59 5.00
CA LEU A 76 -1.21 2.59 4.34
C LEU A 76 0.26 2.17 4.44
N VAL A 77 0.92 2.10 3.30
CA VAL A 77 2.36 1.82 3.21
C VAL A 77 3.06 3.01 2.55
N ILE A 78 4.00 3.61 3.25
CA ILE A 78 4.88 4.63 2.67
C ILE A 78 6.08 3.91 2.05
N SER A 79 6.20 3.99 0.74
CA SER A 79 7.26 3.32 0.00
C SER A 79 8.54 4.15 -0.08
N ASN A 80 8.41 5.48 -0.11
CA ASN A 80 9.55 6.38 -0.19
C ASN A 80 9.22 7.79 0.30
N VAL A 81 10.25 8.50 0.78
CA VAL A 81 10.19 9.93 1.09
C VAL A 81 11.42 10.60 0.49
N LYS A 82 11.20 11.60 -0.36
CA LYS A 82 12.24 12.33 -1.08
C LYS A 82 12.23 13.80 -0.71
N SER A 83 13.36 14.34 -0.39
CA SER A 83 13.56 15.79 -0.20
C SER A 83 14.02 16.47 -1.50
N SER A 84 13.65 17.72 -1.68
CA SER A 84 14.11 18.55 -2.80
C SER A 84 15.59 18.94 -2.72
N CYS A 85 16.26 18.71 -1.59
CA CYS A 85 17.67 18.96 -1.38
C CYS A 85 18.27 17.94 -0.41
N GLY A 86 19.58 17.73 -0.46
CA GLY A 86 20.30 16.90 0.52
C GLY A 86 20.39 17.50 1.93
N CYS A 87 19.85 18.70 2.14
CA CYS A 87 19.82 19.39 3.43
C CYS A 87 18.66 18.94 4.34
N THR A 88 17.75 18.10 3.83
CA THR A 88 16.63 17.54 4.61
C THR A 88 16.71 16.03 4.59
N ILE A 89 16.81 15.43 5.77
CA ILE A 89 16.71 13.99 5.97
C ILE A 89 15.29 13.69 6.43
N ALA A 90 14.69 12.65 5.88
CA ALA A 90 13.38 12.18 6.29
C ALA A 90 13.45 10.73 6.73
N ASN A 91 12.95 10.45 7.92
CA ASN A 91 12.71 9.10 8.41
C ASN A 91 11.20 8.86 8.55
N TRP A 92 10.74 7.66 8.19
CA TRP A 92 9.33 7.34 8.16
C TRP A 92 9.07 5.89 8.58
N PRO A 93 7.83 5.56 9.01
CA PRO A 93 7.44 4.21 9.37
C PRO A 93 7.61 3.25 8.19
N ARG A 94 8.18 2.08 8.46
CA ARG A 94 8.39 1.01 7.46
C ARG A 94 7.29 -0.04 7.50
N ASN A 95 6.58 -0.13 8.63
CA ASN A 95 5.46 -1.04 8.80
C ASN A 95 4.16 -0.46 8.20
N PRO A 96 3.24 -1.30 7.74
CA PRO A 96 1.91 -0.87 7.35
C PRO A 96 1.18 -0.17 8.50
N ILE A 97 0.48 0.92 8.20
CA ILE A 97 -0.31 1.69 9.16
C ILE A 97 -1.78 1.34 8.93
N ALA A 98 -2.39 0.67 9.89
CA ALA A 98 -3.78 0.23 9.80
C ALA A 98 -4.77 1.40 9.64
N PRO A 99 -5.98 1.15 9.11
CA PRO A 99 -7.04 2.15 9.03
C PRO A 99 -7.29 2.86 10.36
N ASN A 100 -7.50 4.16 10.30
CA ASN A 100 -7.71 5.08 11.43
C ASN A 100 -6.51 5.28 12.36
N ASN A 101 -5.41 4.58 12.18
CA ASN A 101 -4.19 4.78 12.96
C ASN A 101 -3.38 5.98 12.45
N SER A 102 -2.60 6.56 13.35
CA SER A 102 -1.70 7.68 13.08
C SER A 102 -0.26 7.26 13.30
N ASP A 103 0.64 7.91 12.59
CA ASP A 103 2.07 7.79 12.75
C ASP A 103 2.74 9.12 12.38
N SER A 104 4.07 9.21 12.37
CA SER A 104 4.79 10.43 12.08
C SER A 104 6.00 10.22 11.18
N LEU A 105 6.31 11.25 10.41
CA LEU A 105 7.58 11.42 9.71
C LEU A 105 8.51 12.24 10.61
N LEU A 106 9.75 11.82 10.78
CA LEU A 106 10.79 12.67 11.35
C LEU A 106 11.50 13.40 10.21
N LEU A 107 11.42 14.72 10.21
CA LEU A 107 12.15 15.58 9.27
C LEU A 107 13.27 16.31 10.00
N GLU A 108 14.47 16.26 9.43
CA GLU A 108 15.66 16.94 9.95
C GLU A 108 16.19 17.89 8.88
N LEU A 109 16.22 19.18 9.18
CA LEU A 109 16.75 20.23 8.32
C LEU A 109 18.12 20.66 8.81
N ASN A 110 19.15 20.38 8.04
CA ASN A 110 20.51 20.89 8.28
C ASN A 110 20.67 22.25 7.58
N THR A 111 20.96 23.29 8.35
CA THR A 111 21.04 24.68 7.85
C THR A 111 22.45 25.13 7.49
N SER A 112 23.46 24.28 7.61
CA SER A 112 24.88 24.64 7.40
C SER A 112 25.17 25.26 6.02
N SER A 113 24.47 24.80 4.98
CA SER A 113 24.62 25.29 3.60
C SER A 113 23.49 26.21 3.15
N LEU A 114 22.60 26.62 4.08
CA LEU A 114 21.43 27.42 3.77
C LEU A 114 21.61 28.87 4.24
N ASN A 115 20.93 29.82 3.58
CA ASN A 115 20.93 31.24 3.94
C ASN A 115 19.58 31.88 3.59
N GLY A 116 19.18 32.89 4.36
CA GLY A 116 18.00 33.69 4.09
C GLY A 116 16.70 32.91 4.15
N LYS A 117 15.71 33.38 3.41
CA LYS A 117 14.40 32.67 3.31
C LYS A 117 14.55 31.43 2.48
N ILE A 118 14.16 30.30 3.04
CA ILE A 118 14.19 29.01 2.32
C ILE A 118 12.77 28.43 2.23
N MET A 119 12.54 27.73 1.12
CA MET A 119 11.38 26.88 0.90
C MET A 119 11.89 25.54 0.35
N LYS A 120 11.59 24.46 1.06
CA LYS A 120 12.00 23.10 0.70
C LYS A 120 10.75 22.20 0.66
N THR A 121 10.77 21.24 -0.24
CA THR A 121 9.67 20.27 -0.36
C THR A 121 10.13 18.87 0.00
N VAL A 122 9.21 18.13 0.61
CA VAL A 122 9.37 16.70 0.88
C VAL A 122 8.21 15.97 0.23
N THR A 123 8.54 15.06 -0.66
CA THR A 123 7.58 14.26 -1.41
C THR A 123 7.45 12.89 -0.76
N ILE A 124 6.27 12.53 -0.33
CA ILE A 124 5.90 11.24 0.26
C ILE A 124 5.24 10.40 -0.82
N ILE A 125 5.74 9.18 -1.04
CA ILE A 125 5.20 8.20 -1.99
C ILE A 125 4.62 7.04 -1.21
N SER A 126 3.36 6.70 -1.47
CA SER A 126 2.62 5.67 -0.75
C SER A 126 1.68 4.89 -1.68
N ASN A 127 1.02 3.87 -1.15
CA ASN A 127 -0.03 3.14 -1.85
C ASN A 127 -1.40 3.83 -1.82
N SER A 128 -1.49 5.08 -1.33
CA SER A 128 -2.71 5.89 -1.35
C SER A 128 -3.05 6.41 -2.76
N LYS A 129 -4.23 7.02 -2.90
CA LYS A 129 -4.60 7.77 -4.13
C LYS A 129 -5.00 9.20 -3.75
N PRO A 130 -4.31 10.21 -4.31
CA PRO A 130 -3.09 10.09 -5.13
C PRO A 130 -1.93 9.46 -4.36
N ASN A 131 -1.05 8.75 -5.08
CA ASN A 131 0.08 8.04 -4.48
C ASN A 131 1.19 8.94 -3.96
N THR A 132 1.09 10.23 -4.23
CA THR A 132 2.09 11.23 -3.88
C THR A 132 1.45 12.34 -3.06
N LYS A 133 2.10 12.69 -1.95
CA LYS A 133 1.81 13.90 -1.16
C LYS A 133 3.08 14.73 -1.04
N VAL A 134 2.93 16.05 -1.13
CA VAL A 134 4.04 16.99 -0.99
C VAL A 134 3.78 17.86 0.22
N ILE A 135 4.75 17.95 1.10
CA ILE A 135 4.78 18.91 2.20
C ILE A 135 5.87 19.95 1.95
N THR A 136 5.61 21.18 2.37
CA THR A 136 6.51 22.33 2.23
C THR A 136 7.06 22.71 3.59
N ILE A 137 8.36 22.99 3.63
CA ILE A 137 9.07 23.49 4.80
C ILE A 137 9.54 24.89 4.47
N ASN A 138 9.16 25.86 5.29
CA ASN A 138 9.61 27.25 5.20
C ASN A 138 10.46 27.58 6.45
N ALA A 139 11.55 28.31 6.27
CA ALA A 139 12.34 28.86 7.37
C ALA A 139 13.10 30.11 6.95
N GLN A 140 13.48 30.94 7.92
CA GLN A 140 14.41 32.05 7.76
C GLN A 140 15.73 31.67 8.44
N ILE A 141 16.82 31.59 7.65
CA ILE A 141 18.16 31.26 8.14
C ILE A 141 18.96 32.56 8.35
N ASN A 142 19.44 32.76 9.58
CA ASN A 142 20.26 33.91 9.98
C ASN A 142 21.68 33.47 10.35
#